data_cb486a0c980ab22fb2ec0c356bcbcfc6
#
_entry.id   cb486a0c980ab22fb2ec0c356bcbcfc6
#
_cell.length_a   1.000
_cell.length_b   1.000
_cell.length_c   1.000
_cell.angle_alpha   90.00
_cell.angle_beta   90.00
_cell.angle_gamma   90.00
#
_symmetry.space_group_name_H-M   'P 1'
#
loop_
_entity.id
_entity.type
_entity.pdbx_description
1 polymer ?
#
loop_
_entity_poly.entity_id
_entity_poly.type
_entity_poly.pdbx_seq_one_letter_code
_entity_poly.pdbx_strand_id
1 'polypeptide(L)'
;MINLRRTIFCVTSLLLIFSFSCKSVPDNVEEGVSVETTPPIEQQAVQLSVPTSPPKIEKLGNFPDIKPSTLKLIENGTLLSLKEAASLLRSPDQVYNNQQIILLNVISGVMSIVYPDEKLSWPIPPVDFENNYTAALNSAKKGVYDFSVGTSDFLELALPSLVLITAPSLKNYYLESEASLKDALKLYPESFLANYLLALLFYRQNRDVESMQYFEKAYAIDDSCITMNQIYANCLIRNNKNALADKISKKILQNNPDNIEILKVSAISSFNSGNLQSAEQYVIRVLQQEPDNMEFILLRAKILMKKGEYLNVSSLLDVYSRNNGTDKDYLLLRAELQRDWNKNISAASSTIQTALNLYPDDIDVLLMAASIMASSGQKIGQKSLRDVLDTVLKKDPNNAFAQELLISEYLNLEDWNSAYNLSFSLINKKNYSTQILLQHIKSCIALKLSSEARNTFILLKNYSVEKNILDLVEVQILIAEGRKAEALNLIQKALSEYSGKIKSNFYYEKSRIASNDDQTLSDLRSSLTANPRNPEALFALYEYYFKKADYRKAQYYLRQVVALNPESKKLAELNAKLDTLIN
;
A
#
# COMPACT_ATOMS: atom_id res chain seq x y z
N MET A 1 -13.42 -29.07 2.46
CA MET A 1 -13.80 -27.88 3.26
C MET A 1 -12.74 -26.79 3.24
N ILE A 2 -12.11 -26.51 2.11
CA ILE A 2 -10.94 -25.57 2.06
C ILE A 2 -11.03 -24.52 0.92
N ASN A 3 -11.98 -24.58 0.00
CA ASN A 3 -11.87 -23.79 -1.24
C ASN A 3 -12.88 -22.65 -1.46
N LEU A 4 -13.80 -22.38 -0.53
CA LEU A 4 -14.75 -21.24 -0.72
C LEU A 4 -14.18 -19.89 -0.25
N ARG A 5 -12.95 -19.86 0.25
CA ARG A 5 -12.33 -18.66 0.85
C ARG A 5 -11.34 -17.91 -0.06
N ARG A 6 -11.04 -18.45 -1.24
CA ARG A 6 -10.03 -17.82 -2.13
C ARG A 6 -10.58 -16.76 -3.08
N THR A 7 -11.87 -16.73 -3.35
CA THR A 7 -12.44 -15.85 -4.36
C THR A 7 -12.73 -14.42 -3.88
N ILE A 8 -12.77 -14.18 -2.56
CA ILE A 8 -13.02 -12.84 -2.00
C ILE A 8 -11.72 -12.04 -1.83
N PHE A 9 -10.55 -12.68 -1.92
CA PHE A 9 -9.26 -12.09 -1.51
C PHE A 9 -8.39 -11.50 -2.63
N CYS A 10 -8.82 -11.55 -3.90
CA CYS A 10 -7.97 -11.08 -5.01
C CYS A 10 -8.06 -9.58 -5.32
N VAL A 11 -8.87 -8.79 -4.64
CA VAL A 11 -9.10 -7.37 -5.00
C VAL A 11 -8.51 -6.37 -4.00
N THR A 12 -8.07 -6.79 -2.82
CA THR A 12 -7.58 -5.85 -1.79
C THR A 12 -6.07 -5.59 -1.81
N SER A 13 -5.37 -5.88 -2.91
CA SER A 13 -3.90 -5.76 -2.98
C SER A 13 -3.40 -4.57 -3.80
N LEU A 14 -4.20 -3.54 -4.03
CA LEU A 14 -3.69 -2.32 -4.67
C LEU A 14 -4.04 -1.12 -3.80
N LEU A 15 -3.01 -0.40 -3.39
CA LEU A 15 -2.98 0.88 -2.66
C LEU A 15 -2.74 0.76 -1.14
N LEU A 16 -1.50 0.42 -0.77
CA LEU A 16 -0.90 0.95 0.44
C LEU A 16 0.26 1.85 0.04
N ILE A 17 -0.05 3.11 -0.21
CA ILE A 17 0.92 4.18 -0.29
C ILE A 17 1.35 4.47 1.14
N PHE A 18 2.58 4.11 1.50
CA PHE A 18 3.18 4.54 2.75
C PHE A 18 3.42 6.06 2.69
N SER A 19 2.53 6.83 3.27
CA SER A 19 2.83 8.21 3.64
C SER A 19 3.56 8.19 4.98
N PHE A 20 4.88 8.44 4.95
CA PHE A 20 5.59 8.83 6.17
C PHE A 20 5.00 10.16 6.66
N SER A 21 4.17 10.09 7.69
CA SER A 21 3.67 11.27 8.38
C SER A 21 4.75 11.78 9.32
N CYS A 22 5.42 12.86 8.94
CA CYS A 22 6.11 13.70 9.91
C CYS A 22 5.09 14.25 10.91
N LYS A 23 5.23 13.89 12.19
CA LYS A 23 4.49 14.50 13.29
C LYS A 23 4.78 16.00 13.32
N SER A 24 3.81 16.81 12.97
CA SER A 24 3.75 18.21 13.37
C SER A 24 3.27 18.26 14.82
N VAL A 25 4.06 18.90 15.67
CA VAL A 25 3.71 19.23 17.05
C VAL A 25 2.62 20.29 17.02
N PRO A 26 1.53 20.17 17.76
CA PRO A 26 0.54 21.25 17.87
C PRO A 26 1.03 22.31 18.86
N ASP A 27 0.89 23.57 18.46
CA ASP A 27 1.01 24.73 19.34
C ASP A 27 -0.05 24.65 20.45
N ASN A 28 0.41 24.67 21.69
CA ASN A 28 -0.46 24.77 22.86
C ASN A 28 -0.79 26.24 23.15
N VAL A 29 -2.07 26.48 23.27
CA VAL A 29 -2.67 27.69 23.85
C VAL A 29 -2.60 27.57 25.39
N GLU A 30 -2.27 28.68 26.01
CA GLU A 30 -2.10 28.89 27.46
C GLU A 30 -3.39 28.69 28.25
N GLU A 31 -3.27 28.11 29.45
CA GLU A 31 -4.00 28.59 30.62
C GLU A 31 -3.17 28.35 31.89
N GLY A 32 -3.10 29.37 32.69
CA GLY A 32 -2.15 29.58 33.76
C GLY A 32 -2.38 28.80 35.05
N VAL A 33 -1.29 28.47 35.69
CA VAL A 33 -1.22 28.27 37.18
C VAL A 33 0.03 28.95 37.69
N SER A 34 -0.17 29.86 38.62
CA SER A 34 0.85 30.56 39.40
C SER A 34 1.59 29.63 40.35
N VAL A 35 2.92 29.61 40.34
CA VAL A 35 3.76 29.13 41.44
C VAL A 35 5.03 29.98 41.53
N GLU A 36 5.30 30.32 42.76
CA GLU A 36 6.34 31.11 43.41
C GLU A 36 7.72 31.22 42.73
N THR A 37 8.21 32.44 42.85
CA THR A 37 9.52 32.94 42.44
C THR A 37 10.67 32.47 43.31
N THR A 38 11.69 31.88 42.73
CA THR A 38 13.07 31.89 43.23
C THR A 38 13.96 32.71 42.33
N PRO A 39 14.98 33.43 42.84
CA PRO A 39 15.69 34.46 42.09
C PRO A 39 16.68 33.88 41.06
N PRO A 40 17.00 34.65 40.02
CA PRO A 40 17.77 34.16 38.88
C PRO A 40 19.26 34.09 39.20
N ILE A 41 19.86 32.94 38.85
CA ILE A 41 21.32 32.80 38.72
C ILE A 41 21.71 33.49 37.41
N GLU A 42 22.51 34.56 37.52
CA GLU A 42 23.18 35.21 36.40
C GLU A 42 24.08 34.20 35.66
N GLN A 43 23.58 33.70 34.51
CA GLN A 43 24.44 33.06 33.54
C GLN A 43 25.10 34.18 32.70
N GLN A 44 26.41 34.36 32.89
CA GLN A 44 27.22 35.15 32.00
C GLN A 44 27.10 34.60 30.57
N ALA A 45 26.43 35.35 29.69
CA ALA A 45 26.42 35.11 28.27
C ALA A 45 27.84 35.27 27.73
N VAL A 46 28.46 34.13 27.38
CA VAL A 46 29.66 34.16 26.55
C VAL A 46 29.20 34.66 25.17
N GLN A 47 29.47 35.93 24.92
CA GLN A 47 29.34 36.51 23.58
C GLN A 47 30.37 35.81 22.68
N LEU A 48 29.91 34.78 21.94
CA LEU A 48 30.58 34.31 20.76
C LEU A 48 30.56 35.47 19.76
N SER A 49 31.72 36.12 19.56
CA SER A 49 31.91 37.11 18.53
C SER A 49 31.65 36.46 17.17
N VAL A 50 30.50 36.76 16.58
CA VAL A 50 30.21 36.44 15.17
C VAL A 50 31.19 37.25 14.35
N PRO A 51 32.01 36.64 13.47
CA PRO A 51 32.86 37.37 12.58
C PRO A 51 32.04 38.30 11.71
N THR A 52 32.29 39.58 11.73
CA THR A 52 31.49 40.63 11.09
C THR A 52 31.71 40.77 9.58
N SER A 53 32.42 39.86 8.95
CA SER A 53 32.49 39.66 7.48
C SER A 53 32.96 38.24 7.18
N PRO A 54 32.36 37.56 6.19
CA PRO A 54 32.92 36.31 5.73
C PRO A 54 34.35 36.57 5.16
N PRO A 55 35.30 35.65 5.39
CA PRO A 55 36.64 35.79 4.82
C PRO A 55 36.51 35.94 3.30
N LYS A 56 37.31 36.84 2.73
CA LYS A 56 37.31 37.12 1.30
C LYS A 56 37.93 35.90 0.60
N ILE A 57 37.08 35.00 0.11
CA ILE A 57 37.52 33.82 -0.63
C ILE A 57 37.99 34.27 -2.00
N GLU A 58 39.24 34.06 -2.33
CA GLU A 58 39.76 34.28 -3.70
C GLU A 58 39.07 33.28 -4.64
N LYS A 59 38.34 33.78 -5.64
CA LYS A 59 37.87 32.96 -6.76
C LYS A 59 39.09 32.60 -7.61
N LEU A 60 39.55 31.37 -7.46
CA LEU A 60 40.50 30.79 -8.40
C LEU A 60 39.72 30.55 -9.71
N GLY A 61 40.20 31.20 -10.78
CA GLY A 61 39.72 30.89 -12.13
C GLY A 61 40.10 29.46 -12.55
N ASN A 62 39.76 29.10 -13.78
CA ASN A 62 40.08 27.81 -14.39
C ASN A 62 41.47 27.27 -13.99
N PHE A 63 41.61 25.97 -13.89
CA PHE A 63 42.84 25.25 -13.55
C PHE A 63 43.79 25.15 -14.76
N PRO A 64 44.58 26.21 -15.11
CA PRO A 64 45.35 26.25 -16.35
C PRO A 64 46.48 25.22 -16.41
N ASP A 65 46.99 24.79 -15.24
CA ASP A 65 48.09 23.82 -15.17
C ASP A 65 47.60 22.37 -15.18
N ILE A 66 46.28 22.16 -15.20
CA ILE A 66 45.65 20.83 -15.15
C ILE A 66 45.09 20.48 -16.52
N LYS A 67 45.36 19.27 -16.97
CA LYS A 67 44.82 18.78 -18.25
C LYS A 67 43.27 18.74 -18.21
N PRO A 68 42.59 19.25 -19.24
CA PRO A 68 41.12 19.21 -19.30
C PRO A 68 40.53 17.80 -19.15
N SER A 69 41.22 16.75 -19.60
CA SER A 69 40.83 15.36 -19.41
C SER A 69 40.77 14.95 -17.94
N THR A 70 41.71 15.44 -17.12
CA THR A 70 41.71 15.16 -15.66
C THR A 70 40.57 15.88 -14.96
N LEU A 71 40.25 17.12 -15.35
CA LEU A 71 39.07 17.82 -14.81
C LEU A 71 37.78 17.09 -15.14
N LYS A 72 37.60 16.60 -16.38
CA LYS A 72 36.44 15.82 -16.76
C LYS A 72 36.25 14.55 -15.94
N LEU A 73 37.32 13.88 -15.52
CA LEU A 73 37.23 12.72 -14.63
C LEU A 73 36.68 13.11 -13.25
N ILE A 74 37.06 14.29 -12.73
CA ILE A 74 36.52 14.79 -11.45
C ILE A 74 35.07 15.23 -11.60
N GLU A 75 34.74 15.94 -12.67
CA GLU A 75 33.38 16.38 -13.01
C GLU A 75 32.40 15.19 -13.22
N ASN A 76 32.91 14.09 -13.78
CA ASN A 76 32.14 12.86 -13.90
C ASN A 76 31.73 12.31 -12.52
N GLY A 77 32.70 12.21 -11.58
CA GLY A 77 32.44 11.89 -10.18
C GLY A 77 32.14 10.40 -9.88
N THR A 78 32.36 9.46 -10.82
CA THR A 78 32.34 8.03 -10.51
C THR A 78 33.57 7.63 -9.68
N LEU A 79 33.48 6.54 -8.93
CA LEU A 79 34.58 6.05 -8.10
C LEU A 79 35.85 5.83 -8.94
N LEU A 80 35.68 5.19 -10.10
CA LEU A 80 36.80 4.90 -11.00
C LEU A 80 37.43 6.19 -11.53
N SER A 81 36.62 7.14 -12.02
CA SER A 81 37.11 8.41 -12.57
C SER A 81 37.80 9.27 -11.50
N LEU A 82 37.27 9.27 -10.26
CA LEU A 82 37.91 10.00 -9.14
C LEU A 82 39.25 9.38 -8.75
N LYS A 83 39.37 8.06 -8.69
CA LYS A 83 40.65 7.37 -8.42
C LYS A 83 41.68 7.60 -9.53
N GLU A 84 41.23 7.57 -10.78
CA GLU A 84 42.07 7.86 -11.94
C GLU A 84 42.56 9.31 -11.92
N ALA A 85 41.66 10.28 -11.71
CA ALA A 85 42.02 11.69 -11.58
C ALA A 85 43.05 11.93 -10.46
N ALA A 86 42.81 11.32 -9.28
CA ALA A 86 43.74 11.41 -8.16
C ALA A 86 45.14 10.84 -8.51
N SER A 87 45.18 9.74 -9.25
CA SER A 87 46.46 9.15 -9.72
C SER A 87 47.20 10.06 -10.70
N LEU A 88 46.46 10.72 -11.62
CA LEU A 88 47.03 11.67 -12.57
C LEU A 88 47.54 12.96 -11.90
N LEU A 89 46.95 13.36 -10.79
CA LEU A 89 47.33 14.53 -10.00
C LEU A 89 48.46 14.24 -9.01
N ARG A 90 48.81 12.97 -8.77
CA ARG A 90 49.82 12.56 -7.81
C ARG A 90 51.21 12.96 -8.33
N SER A 91 51.99 13.65 -7.49
CA SER A 91 53.41 13.93 -7.76
C SER A 91 54.28 12.81 -7.15
N PRO A 92 55.20 12.22 -7.93
CA PRO A 92 56.13 11.22 -7.42
C PRO A 92 57.03 11.77 -6.31
N ASP A 93 57.43 13.02 -6.41
CA ASP A 93 58.35 13.70 -5.49
C ASP A 93 57.62 14.36 -4.30
N GLN A 94 56.31 14.13 -4.19
CA GLN A 94 55.44 14.74 -3.16
C GLN A 94 55.41 16.27 -3.16
N VAL A 95 55.83 16.90 -4.25
CA VAL A 95 55.76 18.35 -4.47
C VAL A 95 54.54 18.65 -5.31
N TYR A 96 53.60 19.41 -4.75
CA TYR A 96 52.30 19.70 -5.37
C TYR A 96 52.16 21.22 -5.57
N ASN A 97 51.60 21.62 -6.69
CA ASN A 97 51.13 23.00 -6.85
C ASN A 97 49.75 23.19 -6.21
N ASN A 98 49.32 24.44 -6.02
CA ASN A 98 48.06 24.77 -5.38
C ASN A 98 46.83 24.13 -6.07
N GLN A 99 46.83 24.05 -7.40
CA GLN A 99 45.74 23.45 -8.18
C GLN A 99 45.63 21.95 -7.92
N GLN A 100 46.74 21.23 -7.87
CA GLN A 100 46.76 19.80 -7.51
C GLN A 100 46.27 19.58 -6.08
N ILE A 101 46.72 20.42 -5.12
CA ILE A 101 46.28 20.33 -3.72
C ILE A 101 44.75 20.50 -3.61
N ILE A 102 44.20 21.52 -4.26
CA ILE A 102 42.75 21.78 -4.26
C ILE A 102 42.00 20.57 -4.82
N LEU A 103 42.33 20.12 -6.02
CA LEU A 103 41.61 19.05 -6.70
C LEU A 103 41.71 17.71 -5.98
N LEU A 104 42.84 17.37 -5.38
CA LEU A 104 42.99 16.18 -4.54
C LEU A 104 42.08 16.23 -3.29
N ASN A 105 41.97 17.40 -2.68
CA ASN A 105 41.05 17.59 -1.54
C ASN A 105 39.58 17.58 -1.97
N VAL A 106 39.25 18.13 -3.14
CA VAL A 106 37.89 17.99 -3.73
C VAL A 106 37.57 16.53 -3.98
N ILE A 107 38.45 15.76 -4.64
CA ILE A 107 38.27 14.32 -4.86
C ILE A 107 38.03 13.59 -3.55
N SER A 108 38.88 13.81 -2.55
CA SER A 108 38.75 13.20 -1.24
C SER A 108 37.42 13.57 -0.55
N GLY A 109 37.01 14.82 -0.66
CA GLY A 109 35.74 15.32 -0.13
C GLY A 109 34.54 14.65 -0.79
N VAL A 110 34.53 14.58 -2.11
CA VAL A 110 33.48 13.88 -2.87
C VAL A 110 33.46 12.38 -2.51
N MET A 111 34.63 11.74 -2.52
CA MET A 111 34.72 10.32 -2.15
C MET A 111 34.20 10.06 -0.74
N SER A 112 34.56 10.87 0.23
CA SER A 112 34.11 10.67 1.62
C SER A 112 32.61 10.78 1.81
N ILE A 113 31.91 11.44 0.90
CA ILE A 113 30.46 11.66 0.95
C ILE A 113 29.70 10.64 0.08
N VAL A 114 30.16 10.45 -1.16
CA VAL A 114 29.46 9.59 -2.14
C VAL A 114 29.86 8.13 -2.00
N TYR A 115 31.10 7.86 -1.63
CA TYR A 115 31.68 6.52 -1.48
C TYR A 115 32.35 6.37 -0.10
N PRO A 116 31.60 6.38 1.01
CA PRO A 116 32.15 6.49 2.37
C PRO A 116 33.08 5.33 2.77
N ASP A 117 32.91 4.16 2.14
CA ASP A 117 33.73 2.98 2.39
C ASP A 117 35.05 2.99 1.61
N GLU A 118 35.25 3.97 0.73
CA GLU A 118 36.39 4.08 -0.18
C GLU A 118 37.32 5.24 0.18
N LYS A 119 38.61 4.96 0.12
CA LYS A 119 39.66 5.96 0.41
C LYS A 119 40.80 5.88 -0.61
N LEU A 120 41.49 6.98 -0.79
CA LEU A 120 42.75 6.96 -1.51
C LEU A 120 43.82 6.23 -0.68
N SER A 121 44.68 5.44 -1.34
CA SER A 121 45.67 4.56 -0.68
C SER A 121 46.92 5.33 -0.19
N TRP A 122 46.96 6.63 -0.36
CA TRP A 122 48.09 7.49 -0.02
C TRP A 122 47.61 8.83 0.59
N PRO A 123 48.47 9.49 1.43
CA PRO A 123 48.07 10.73 2.10
C PRO A 123 47.94 11.88 1.12
N ILE A 124 46.90 12.70 1.30
CA ILE A 124 46.65 13.89 0.51
C ILE A 124 47.29 15.09 1.19
N PRO A 125 47.95 16.00 0.43
CA PRO A 125 48.49 17.21 1.01
C PRO A 125 47.36 18.08 1.60
N PRO A 126 47.53 18.64 2.81
CA PRO A 126 46.54 19.51 3.41
C PRO A 126 46.41 20.82 2.65
N VAL A 127 45.20 21.41 2.66
CA VAL A 127 44.98 22.76 2.15
C VAL A 127 45.23 23.75 3.30
N ASP A 128 46.25 24.59 3.15
CA ASP A 128 46.62 25.61 4.12
C ASP A 128 46.28 27.05 3.67
N PHE A 129 45.55 27.17 2.55
CA PHE A 129 45.09 28.43 1.97
C PHE A 129 43.58 28.40 1.66
N GLU A 130 42.95 29.58 1.66
CA GLU A 130 41.53 29.71 1.35
C GLU A 130 41.28 29.64 -0.16
N ASN A 131 40.28 28.81 -0.56
CA ASN A 131 39.85 28.73 -1.95
C ASN A 131 38.35 28.37 -1.99
N ASN A 132 37.68 28.73 -3.09
CA ASN A 132 36.24 28.53 -3.26
C ASN A 132 35.79 27.05 -3.29
N TYR A 133 36.61 26.13 -3.80
CA TYR A 133 36.23 24.70 -3.95
C TYR A 133 36.23 23.96 -2.63
N THR A 134 37.29 24.06 -1.84
CA THR A 134 37.33 23.43 -0.51
C THR A 134 36.48 24.19 0.50
N ALA A 135 36.28 25.50 0.31
CA ALA A 135 35.32 26.27 1.09
C ALA A 135 33.88 25.76 0.90
N ALA A 136 33.49 25.44 -0.33
CA ALA A 136 32.17 24.83 -0.60
C ALA A 136 31.96 23.51 0.17
N LEU A 137 32.98 22.62 0.14
CA LEU A 137 32.92 21.35 0.90
C LEU A 137 32.90 21.56 2.43
N ASN A 138 33.66 22.55 2.92
CA ASN A 138 33.70 22.86 4.35
C ASN A 138 32.43 23.58 4.83
N SER A 139 31.82 24.41 4.01
CA SER A 139 30.54 25.05 4.25
C SER A 139 29.43 24.01 4.30
N ALA A 140 29.48 23.01 3.42
CA ALA A 140 28.63 21.85 3.45
C ALA A 140 28.65 21.14 4.82
N LYS A 141 29.83 20.90 5.38
CA LYS A 141 30.01 20.28 6.71
C LYS A 141 29.51 21.15 7.85
N LYS A 142 29.52 22.47 7.73
CA LYS A 142 29.07 23.44 8.74
C LYS A 142 27.58 23.81 8.62
N GLY A 143 26.90 23.34 7.57
CA GLY A 143 25.51 23.70 7.30
C GLY A 143 25.30 25.15 6.83
N VAL A 144 26.34 25.84 6.43
CA VAL A 144 26.28 27.19 5.86
C VAL A 144 26.52 27.06 4.36
N TYR A 145 25.76 27.80 3.56
CA TYR A 145 25.76 27.60 2.13
C TYR A 145 25.89 28.91 1.36
N ASP A 146 26.83 28.95 0.40
CA ASP A 146 26.94 30.04 -0.56
C ASP A 146 26.94 29.43 -1.97
N PHE A 147 25.93 29.78 -2.77
CA PHE A 147 25.89 29.42 -4.18
C PHE A 147 26.59 30.48 -5.00
N SER A 148 27.58 30.07 -5.80
CA SER A 148 28.25 30.96 -6.75
C SER A 148 27.25 31.38 -7.84
N VAL A 149 26.85 32.65 -7.80
CA VAL A 149 25.95 33.21 -8.82
C VAL A 149 26.80 33.60 -10.05
N GLY A 150 26.41 33.12 -11.22
CA GLY A 150 27.00 33.51 -12.50
C GLY A 150 28.33 32.82 -12.82
N THR A 151 28.65 31.69 -12.19
CA THR A 151 29.82 30.88 -12.55
C THR A 151 29.50 29.97 -13.75
N SER A 152 30.53 29.69 -14.56
CA SER A 152 30.52 28.64 -15.60
C SER A 152 31.44 27.46 -15.25
N ASP A 153 31.85 27.36 -13.99
CA ASP A 153 32.67 26.26 -13.51
C ASP A 153 31.77 25.14 -12.93
N PHE A 154 31.93 23.93 -13.48
CA PHE A 154 31.13 22.78 -13.08
C PHE A 154 31.25 22.45 -11.58
N LEU A 155 32.46 22.45 -11.05
CA LEU A 155 32.71 22.11 -9.65
C LEU A 155 32.12 23.16 -8.69
N GLU A 156 32.23 24.45 -9.03
CA GLU A 156 31.58 25.52 -8.26
C GLU A 156 30.05 25.36 -8.24
N LEU A 157 29.46 24.87 -9.32
CA LEU A 157 28.02 24.60 -9.39
C LEU A 157 27.59 23.33 -8.62
N ALA A 158 28.40 22.26 -8.72
CA ALA A 158 28.00 20.95 -8.19
C ALA A 158 28.38 20.75 -6.70
N LEU A 159 29.59 21.19 -6.27
CA LEU A 159 30.09 20.92 -4.92
C LEU A 159 29.18 21.45 -3.80
N PRO A 160 28.58 22.65 -3.93
CA PRO A 160 27.66 23.11 -2.92
C PRO A 160 26.51 22.10 -2.65
N SER A 161 25.98 21.44 -3.64
CA SER A 161 24.87 20.49 -3.48
C SER A 161 25.21 19.20 -2.73
N LEU A 162 26.49 18.90 -2.49
CA LEU A 162 26.93 17.79 -1.65
C LEU A 162 26.41 17.90 -0.21
N VAL A 163 26.11 19.08 0.28
CA VAL A 163 25.50 19.31 1.58
C VAL A 163 24.19 18.54 1.75
N LEU A 164 23.46 18.32 0.66
CA LEU A 164 22.20 17.60 0.67
C LEU A 164 22.36 16.14 1.08
N ILE A 165 23.53 15.55 0.88
CA ILE A 165 23.84 14.19 1.31
C ILE A 165 24.13 14.15 2.81
N THR A 166 24.82 15.17 3.33
CA THR A 166 25.29 15.22 4.71
C THR A 166 24.33 15.91 5.67
N ALA A 167 23.51 16.85 5.19
CA ALA A 167 22.65 17.69 6.01
C ALA A 167 21.23 17.77 5.45
N PRO A 168 20.37 16.73 5.64
CA PRO A 168 19.00 16.69 5.13
C PRO A 168 18.09 17.81 5.66
N SER A 169 18.45 18.47 6.74
CA SER A 169 17.67 19.55 7.36
C SER A 169 17.72 20.90 6.61
N LEU A 170 18.63 21.07 5.64
CA LEU A 170 18.84 22.33 4.93
C LEU A 170 17.87 22.50 3.74
N LYS A 171 16.58 22.36 4.00
CA LYS A 171 15.51 22.49 2.98
C LYS A 171 15.46 23.89 2.33
N ASN A 172 15.94 24.91 3.00
CA ASN A 172 15.90 26.28 2.52
C ASN A 172 16.75 26.51 1.25
N TYR A 173 17.69 25.63 0.93
CA TYR A 173 18.60 25.74 -0.22
C TYR A 173 18.21 24.83 -1.40
N TYR A 174 17.04 24.23 -1.38
CA TYR A 174 16.63 23.28 -2.43
C TYR A 174 16.45 23.95 -3.80
N LEU A 175 15.92 25.17 -3.86
CA LEU A 175 15.69 25.89 -5.12
C LEU A 175 17.02 26.31 -5.78
N GLU A 176 17.92 26.88 -5.00
CA GLU A 176 19.24 27.28 -5.44
C GLU A 176 20.07 26.07 -5.90
N SER A 177 19.99 24.99 -5.15
CA SER A 177 20.67 23.72 -5.47
C SER A 177 20.13 23.11 -6.77
N GLU A 178 18.81 23.14 -6.97
CA GLU A 178 18.18 22.65 -8.21
C GLU A 178 18.65 23.46 -9.41
N ALA A 179 18.68 24.79 -9.30
CA ALA A 179 19.14 25.68 -10.38
C ALA A 179 20.61 25.42 -10.69
N SER A 180 21.45 25.39 -9.66
CA SER A 180 22.91 25.18 -9.80
C SER A 180 23.25 23.83 -10.44
N LEU A 181 22.59 22.74 -9.99
CA LEU A 181 22.81 21.40 -10.57
C LEU A 181 22.31 21.29 -12.02
N LYS A 182 21.19 21.95 -12.34
CA LYS A 182 20.73 22.01 -13.74
C LYS A 182 21.71 22.77 -14.64
N ASP A 183 22.33 23.82 -14.13
CA ASP A 183 23.37 24.56 -14.87
C ASP A 183 24.65 23.72 -15.00
N ALA A 184 25.06 23.00 -13.97
CA ALA A 184 26.15 22.02 -14.06
C ALA A 184 25.88 20.95 -15.14
N LEU A 185 24.64 20.41 -15.21
CA LEU A 185 24.27 19.43 -16.24
C LEU A 185 24.19 20.02 -17.66
N LYS A 186 24.03 21.34 -17.84
CA LYS A 186 24.18 21.98 -19.15
C LYS A 186 25.66 21.96 -19.61
N LEU A 187 26.59 22.08 -18.67
CA LEU A 187 28.03 22.02 -18.96
C LEU A 187 28.50 20.58 -19.21
N TYR A 188 28.00 19.64 -18.38
CA TYR A 188 28.36 18.23 -18.49
C TYR A 188 27.13 17.30 -18.22
N PRO A 189 26.36 16.99 -19.27
CA PRO A 189 25.14 16.16 -19.13
C PRO A 189 25.39 14.72 -18.62
N GLU A 190 26.57 14.16 -18.93
CA GLU A 190 26.97 12.79 -18.57
C GLU A 190 27.68 12.72 -17.21
N SER A 191 27.57 13.74 -16.37
CA SER A 191 28.12 13.70 -15.02
C SER A 191 27.30 12.80 -14.12
N PHE A 192 27.89 11.72 -13.60
CA PHE A 192 27.31 10.89 -12.57
C PHE A 192 26.99 11.74 -11.33
N LEU A 193 27.97 12.55 -10.85
CA LEU A 193 27.81 13.33 -9.63
C LEU A 193 26.62 14.28 -9.70
N ALA A 194 26.50 15.07 -10.76
CA ALA A 194 25.41 16.04 -10.88
C ALA A 194 24.05 15.38 -11.07
N ASN A 195 23.96 14.29 -11.84
CA ASN A 195 22.72 13.53 -11.97
C ASN A 195 22.31 12.90 -10.63
N TYR A 196 23.25 12.29 -9.89
CA TYR A 196 22.96 11.70 -8.59
C TYR A 196 22.50 12.75 -7.56
N LEU A 197 23.18 13.89 -7.48
CA LEU A 197 22.80 14.95 -6.54
C LEU A 197 21.42 15.54 -6.85
N LEU A 198 21.09 15.73 -8.12
CA LEU A 198 19.78 16.23 -8.53
C LEU A 198 18.67 15.19 -8.28
N ALA A 199 18.96 13.91 -8.52
CA ALA A 199 18.04 12.81 -8.16
C ALA A 199 17.77 12.79 -6.64
N LEU A 200 18.81 12.91 -5.83
CA LEU A 200 18.69 12.93 -4.38
C LEU A 200 17.90 14.14 -3.88
N LEU A 201 18.12 15.32 -4.49
CA LEU A 201 17.39 16.55 -4.20
C LEU A 201 15.88 16.34 -4.41
N PHE A 202 15.47 15.82 -5.56
CA PHE A 202 14.06 15.55 -5.86
C PHE A 202 13.48 14.47 -4.96
N TYR A 203 14.23 13.41 -4.66
CA TYR A 203 13.82 12.36 -3.74
C TYR A 203 13.48 12.92 -2.34
N ARG A 204 14.28 13.86 -1.83
CA ARG A 204 14.04 14.53 -0.55
C ARG A 204 12.85 15.49 -0.56
N GLN A 205 12.49 15.99 -1.72
CA GLN A 205 11.28 16.80 -1.93
C GLN A 205 10.02 15.96 -2.18
N ASN A 206 10.12 14.62 -2.17
CA ASN A 206 9.05 13.69 -2.58
C ASN A 206 8.58 13.91 -4.03
N ARG A 207 9.45 14.45 -4.89
CA ARG A 207 9.25 14.58 -6.34
C ARG A 207 9.77 13.31 -7.02
N ASP A 208 9.13 12.20 -6.71
CA ASP A 208 9.66 10.86 -7.01
C ASP A 208 9.78 10.58 -8.52
N VAL A 209 8.89 11.14 -9.36
CA VAL A 209 8.94 10.96 -10.83
C VAL A 209 10.18 11.61 -11.43
N GLU A 210 10.48 12.85 -11.03
CA GLU A 210 11.66 13.58 -11.49
C GLU A 210 12.93 12.94 -10.91
N SER A 211 12.90 12.59 -9.64
CA SER A 211 13.99 11.88 -8.96
C SER A 211 14.39 10.61 -9.72
N MET A 212 13.41 9.79 -10.10
CA MET A 212 13.62 8.54 -10.81
C MET A 212 14.34 8.75 -12.16
N GLN A 213 13.97 9.80 -12.92
CA GLN A 213 14.61 10.11 -14.21
C GLN A 213 16.11 10.38 -14.07
N TYR A 214 16.51 11.07 -13.02
CA TYR A 214 17.93 11.39 -12.78
C TYR A 214 18.67 10.22 -12.13
N PHE A 215 18.01 9.42 -11.29
CA PHE A 215 18.59 8.16 -10.81
C PHE A 215 18.85 7.18 -11.96
N GLU A 216 17.92 7.06 -12.92
CA GLU A 216 18.11 6.21 -14.10
C GLU A 216 19.36 6.63 -14.89
N LYS A 217 19.58 7.94 -15.09
CA LYS A 217 20.78 8.46 -15.76
C LYS A 217 22.04 8.15 -14.97
N ALA A 218 22.04 8.46 -13.66
CA ALA A 218 23.19 8.19 -12.81
C ALA A 218 23.53 6.69 -12.77
N TYR A 219 22.53 5.83 -12.63
CA TYR A 219 22.68 4.37 -12.64
C TYR A 219 23.21 3.83 -13.97
N ALA A 220 22.82 4.44 -15.09
CA ALA A 220 23.35 4.07 -16.41
C ALA A 220 24.83 4.44 -16.58
N ILE A 221 25.29 5.50 -15.90
CA ILE A 221 26.69 5.93 -15.93
C ILE A 221 27.56 5.07 -14.99
N ASP A 222 27.08 4.86 -13.76
CA ASP A 222 27.76 4.04 -12.74
C ASP A 222 26.76 3.30 -11.87
N ASP A 223 26.63 2.00 -12.07
CA ASP A 223 25.78 1.11 -11.29
C ASP A 223 26.51 0.48 -10.07
N SER A 224 27.72 0.90 -9.77
CA SER A 224 28.53 0.38 -8.66
C SER A 224 28.37 1.18 -7.36
N CYS A 225 27.84 2.40 -7.42
CA CYS A 225 27.66 3.25 -6.23
C CYS A 225 26.57 2.71 -5.30
N ILE A 226 26.96 2.04 -4.21
CA ILE A 226 26.05 1.37 -3.27
C ILE A 226 25.11 2.39 -2.62
N THR A 227 25.62 3.52 -2.16
CA THR A 227 24.83 4.58 -1.49
C THR A 227 23.72 5.11 -2.41
N MET A 228 24.05 5.42 -3.68
CA MET A 228 23.05 5.84 -4.65
C MET A 228 22.02 4.74 -4.92
N ASN A 229 22.48 3.50 -5.13
CA ASN A 229 21.64 2.37 -5.46
C ASN A 229 20.63 2.04 -4.35
N GLN A 230 21.01 2.22 -3.08
CA GLN A 230 20.10 2.06 -1.93
C GLN A 230 18.96 3.08 -1.99
N ILE A 231 19.27 4.34 -2.23
CA ILE A 231 18.27 5.42 -2.30
C ILE A 231 17.39 5.23 -3.55
N TYR A 232 18.01 4.88 -4.67
CA TYR A 232 17.28 4.60 -5.91
C TYR A 232 16.30 3.44 -5.76
N ALA A 233 16.71 2.34 -5.11
CA ALA A 233 15.84 1.22 -4.85
C ALA A 233 14.63 1.61 -3.97
N ASN A 234 14.82 2.47 -2.96
CA ASN A 234 13.73 3.03 -2.18
C ASN A 234 12.81 3.93 -3.04
N CYS A 235 13.37 4.77 -3.91
CA CYS A 235 12.60 5.60 -4.83
C CYS A 235 11.73 4.73 -5.77
N LEU A 236 12.28 3.64 -6.28
CA LEU A 236 11.58 2.67 -7.13
C LEU A 236 10.39 2.01 -6.40
N ILE A 237 10.56 1.66 -5.12
CA ILE A 237 9.45 1.12 -4.30
C ILE A 237 8.32 2.14 -4.17
N ARG A 238 8.63 3.41 -3.87
CA ARG A 238 7.63 4.48 -3.79
C ARG A 238 6.84 4.64 -5.10
N ASN A 239 7.47 4.37 -6.23
CA ASN A 239 6.87 4.42 -7.56
C ASN A 239 6.30 3.07 -8.05
N ASN A 240 6.14 2.08 -7.18
CA ASN A 240 5.66 0.74 -7.49
C ASN A 240 6.51 0.00 -8.56
N LYS A 241 7.76 0.37 -8.78
CA LYS A 241 8.72 -0.28 -9.68
C LYS A 241 9.45 -1.44 -8.99
N ASN A 242 8.68 -2.30 -8.30
CA ASN A 242 9.21 -3.34 -7.42
C ASN A 242 10.19 -4.32 -8.11
N ALA A 243 9.94 -4.68 -9.37
CA ALA A 243 10.82 -5.59 -10.12
C ALA A 243 12.24 -5.02 -10.33
N LEU A 244 12.35 -3.72 -10.62
CA LEU A 244 13.65 -3.07 -10.79
C LEU A 244 14.35 -2.86 -9.43
N ALA A 245 13.59 -2.51 -8.39
CA ALA A 245 14.10 -2.43 -7.03
C ALA A 245 14.69 -3.78 -6.58
N ASP A 246 13.99 -4.89 -6.82
CA ASP A 246 14.47 -6.25 -6.53
C ASP A 246 15.75 -6.60 -7.30
N LYS A 247 15.84 -6.23 -8.59
CA LYS A 247 17.05 -6.44 -9.39
C LYS A 247 18.27 -5.71 -8.83
N ILE A 248 18.11 -4.42 -8.47
CA ILE A 248 19.18 -3.61 -7.87
C ILE A 248 19.59 -4.17 -6.52
N SER A 249 18.59 -4.50 -5.67
CA SER A 249 18.81 -5.06 -4.35
C SER A 249 19.58 -6.39 -4.40
N LYS A 250 19.21 -7.29 -5.30
CA LYS A 250 19.92 -8.56 -5.49
C LYS A 250 21.39 -8.36 -5.86
N LYS A 251 21.70 -7.39 -6.74
CA LYS A 251 23.09 -7.07 -7.10
C LYS A 251 23.90 -6.63 -5.88
N ILE A 252 23.32 -5.78 -5.02
CA ILE A 252 24.01 -5.33 -3.81
C ILE A 252 24.18 -6.47 -2.81
N LEU A 253 23.15 -7.30 -2.58
CA LEU A 253 23.18 -8.42 -1.64
C LEU A 253 24.13 -9.56 -2.06
N GLN A 254 24.51 -9.65 -3.34
CA GLN A 254 25.55 -10.58 -3.79
C GLN A 254 26.92 -10.25 -3.20
N ASN A 255 27.25 -8.97 -3.06
CA ASN A 255 28.53 -8.51 -2.55
C ASN A 255 28.50 -8.16 -1.06
N ASN A 256 27.34 -7.75 -0.56
CA ASN A 256 27.11 -7.40 0.84
C ASN A 256 25.78 -8.04 1.32
N PRO A 257 25.81 -9.34 1.65
CA PRO A 257 24.58 -10.08 1.97
C PRO A 257 23.80 -9.51 3.14
N ASP A 258 24.48 -8.99 4.15
CA ASP A 258 23.87 -8.54 5.40
C ASP A 258 23.59 -7.02 5.44
N ASN A 259 23.59 -6.36 4.28
CA ASN A 259 23.23 -4.96 4.20
C ASN A 259 21.78 -4.75 4.61
N ILE A 260 21.58 -4.21 5.81
CA ILE A 260 20.27 -4.10 6.47
C ILE A 260 19.28 -3.25 5.65
N GLU A 261 19.74 -2.13 5.10
CA GLU A 261 18.87 -1.22 4.32
C GLU A 261 18.37 -1.90 3.04
N ILE A 262 19.22 -2.69 2.39
CA ILE A 262 18.80 -3.45 1.20
C ILE A 262 17.94 -4.65 1.55
N LEU A 263 18.17 -5.29 2.69
CA LEU A 263 17.25 -6.32 3.19
C LEU A 263 15.85 -5.77 3.43
N LYS A 264 15.74 -4.55 4.00
CA LYS A 264 14.45 -3.85 4.18
C LYS A 264 13.78 -3.59 2.83
N VAL A 265 14.52 -3.05 1.85
CA VAL A 265 14.01 -2.82 0.49
C VAL A 265 13.54 -4.12 -0.16
N SER A 266 14.34 -5.21 -0.06
CA SER A 266 14.01 -6.51 -0.65
C SER A 266 12.77 -7.13 -0.02
N ALA A 267 12.57 -6.96 1.28
CA ALA A 267 11.39 -7.43 1.98
C ALA A 267 10.12 -6.75 1.46
N ILE A 268 10.16 -5.42 1.36
CA ILE A 268 9.01 -4.61 0.90
C ILE A 268 8.72 -4.88 -0.57
N SER A 269 9.74 -4.89 -1.45
CA SER A 269 9.55 -5.15 -2.88
C SER A 269 9.00 -6.54 -3.16
N SER A 270 9.49 -7.56 -2.44
CA SER A 270 8.98 -8.93 -2.54
C SER A 270 7.54 -9.05 -2.06
N PHE A 271 7.19 -8.38 -0.96
CA PHE A 271 5.82 -8.34 -0.45
C PHE A 271 4.87 -7.66 -1.45
N ASN A 272 5.25 -6.51 -1.98
CA ASN A 272 4.46 -5.76 -2.97
C ASN A 272 4.30 -6.53 -4.29
N SER A 273 5.30 -7.34 -4.66
CA SER A 273 5.25 -8.22 -5.84
C SER A 273 4.46 -9.52 -5.60
N GLY A 274 3.95 -9.75 -4.38
CA GLY A 274 3.23 -10.96 -4.01
C GLY A 274 4.11 -12.18 -3.75
N ASN A 275 5.43 -12.05 -3.77
CA ASN A 275 6.36 -13.13 -3.43
C ASN A 275 6.52 -13.25 -1.90
N LEU A 276 5.49 -13.82 -1.27
CA LEU A 276 5.41 -13.91 0.19
C LEU A 276 6.53 -14.73 0.82
N GLN A 277 7.07 -15.74 0.11
CA GLN A 277 8.15 -16.57 0.61
C GLN A 277 9.45 -15.78 0.72
N SER A 278 9.87 -15.10 -0.34
CA SER A 278 11.05 -14.24 -0.32
C SER A 278 10.89 -13.07 0.66
N ALA A 279 9.72 -12.46 0.68
CA ALA A 279 9.42 -11.37 1.62
C ALA A 279 9.64 -11.80 3.08
N GLU A 280 9.13 -12.98 3.46
CA GLU A 280 9.32 -13.50 4.81
C GLU A 280 10.79 -13.79 5.14
N GLN A 281 11.54 -14.38 4.20
CA GLN A 281 12.97 -14.64 4.39
C GLN A 281 13.75 -13.35 4.66
N TYR A 282 13.49 -12.29 3.88
CA TYR A 282 14.14 -11.00 4.09
C TYR A 282 13.72 -10.35 5.41
N VAL A 283 12.42 -10.38 5.75
CA VAL A 283 11.93 -9.85 7.03
C VAL A 283 12.56 -10.56 8.22
N ILE A 284 12.72 -11.87 8.18
CA ILE A 284 13.40 -12.63 9.25
C ILE A 284 14.84 -12.15 9.41
N ARG A 285 15.57 -11.93 8.31
CA ARG A 285 16.95 -11.41 8.37
C ARG A 285 17.02 -9.99 8.91
N VAL A 286 16.06 -9.13 8.56
CA VAL A 286 15.96 -7.79 9.16
C VAL A 286 15.74 -7.90 10.67
N LEU A 287 14.79 -8.72 11.12
CA LEU A 287 14.48 -8.89 12.53
C LEU A 287 15.56 -9.64 13.33
N GLN A 288 16.46 -10.37 12.68
CA GLN A 288 17.66 -10.93 13.33
C GLN A 288 18.67 -9.83 13.71
N GLN A 289 18.76 -8.76 12.91
CA GLN A 289 19.65 -7.63 13.16
C GLN A 289 18.97 -6.54 14.00
N GLU A 290 17.68 -6.32 13.78
CA GLU A 290 16.84 -5.32 14.47
C GLU A 290 15.60 -6.00 15.06
N PRO A 291 15.69 -6.72 16.18
CA PRO A 291 14.58 -7.50 16.75
C PRO A 291 13.36 -6.66 17.13
N ASP A 292 13.58 -5.41 17.50
CA ASP A 292 12.54 -4.47 17.97
C ASP A 292 12.04 -3.54 16.85
N ASN A 293 12.35 -3.83 15.58
CA ASN A 293 11.85 -3.02 14.47
C ASN A 293 10.36 -3.28 14.24
N MET A 294 9.52 -2.39 14.79
CA MET A 294 8.06 -2.54 14.79
C MET A 294 7.46 -2.53 13.38
N GLU A 295 8.04 -1.77 12.45
CA GLU A 295 7.61 -1.75 11.05
C GLU A 295 7.74 -3.16 10.43
N PHE A 296 8.86 -3.84 10.64
CA PHE A 296 9.11 -5.16 10.10
C PHE A 296 8.40 -6.27 10.87
N ILE A 297 8.14 -6.10 12.17
CA ILE A 297 7.22 -6.98 12.93
C ILE A 297 5.82 -6.93 12.31
N LEU A 298 5.31 -5.74 12.01
CA LEU A 298 4.00 -5.57 11.38
C LEU A 298 3.97 -6.08 9.93
N LEU A 299 5.05 -5.84 9.16
CA LEU A 299 5.19 -6.40 7.82
C LEU A 299 5.18 -7.94 7.84
N ARG A 300 5.87 -8.57 8.81
CA ARG A 300 5.82 -10.01 9.00
C ARG A 300 4.41 -10.51 9.30
N ALA A 301 3.69 -9.80 10.18
CA ALA A 301 2.30 -10.12 10.47
C ALA A 301 1.41 -10.03 9.21
N LYS A 302 1.59 -9.00 8.37
CA LYS A 302 0.90 -8.86 7.06
C LYS A 302 1.21 -10.03 6.12
N ILE A 303 2.47 -10.46 6.04
CA ILE A 303 2.90 -11.59 5.21
C ILE A 303 2.23 -12.88 5.69
N LEU A 304 2.30 -13.17 6.99
CA LEU A 304 1.72 -14.38 7.59
C LEU A 304 0.20 -14.40 7.49
N MET A 305 -0.45 -13.24 7.59
CA MET A 305 -1.89 -13.09 7.36
C MET A 305 -2.27 -13.55 5.94
N LYS A 306 -1.52 -13.08 4.92
CA LYS A 306 -1.71 -13.50 3.52
C LYS A 306 -1.40 -14.98 3.29
N LYS A 307 -0.50 -15.58 4.06
CA LYS A 307 -0.17 -17.01 4.02
C LYS A 307 -1.20 -17.88 4.77
N GLY A 308 -2.08 -17.27 5.59
CA GLY A 308 -3.06 -17.97 6.42
C GLY A 308 -2.48 -18.55 7.71
N GLU A 309 -1.34 -18.07 8.16
CA GLU A 309 -0.65 -18.51 9.39
C GLU A 309 -1.11 -17.68 10.61
N TYR A 310 -2.39 -17.69 10.87
CA TYR A 310 -3.08 -16.79 11.79
C TYR A 310 -2.61 -16.84 13.26
N LEU A 311 -2.17 -18.00 13.75
CA LEU A 311 -1.64 -18.14 15.12
C LEU A 311 -0.39 -17.28 15.31
N ASN A 312 0.52 -17.30 14.34
CA ASN A 312 1.74 -16.50 14.36
C ASN A 312 1.43 -15.00 14.25
N VAL A 313 0.40 -14.64 13.46
CA VAL A 313 -0.08 -13.26 13.35
C VAL A 313 -0.54 -12.73 14.70
N SER A 314 -1.35 -13.48 15.45
CA SER A 314 -1.83 -13.06 16.77
C SER A 314 -0.66 -12.72 17.72
N SER A 315 0.35 -13.61 17.78
CA SER A 315 1.52 -13.39 18.63
C SER A 315 2.31 -12.13 18.26
N LEU A 316 2.51 -11.86 16.97
CA LEU A 316 3.20 -10.67 16.51
C LEU A 316 2.41 -9.38 16.81
N LEU A 317 1.09 -9.41 16.63
CA LEU A 317 0.23 -8.27 16.97
C LEU A 317 0.21 -8.01 18.49
N ASP A 318 0.31 -9.04 19.31
CA ASP A 318 0.40 -8.88 20.76
C ASP A 318 1.76 -8.28 21.20
N VAL A 319 2.86 -8.60 20.51
CA VAL A 319 4.16 -7.94 20.69
C VAL A 319 4.08 -6.48 20.26
N TYR A 320 3.52 -6.23 19.07
CA TYR A 320 3.38 -4.88 18.53
C TYR A 320 2.58 -3.96 19.45
N SER A 321 1.44 -4.44 19.97
CA SER A 321 0.54 -3.65 20.80
C SER A 321 1.14 -3.20 22.14
N ARG A 322 2.07 -3.97 22.69
CA ARG A 322 2.75 -3.60 23.94
C ARG A 322 3.69 -2.42 23.78
N ASN A 323 4.23 -2.22 22.59
CA ASN A 323 5.26 -1.23 22.33
C ASN A 323 4.72 0.02 21.61
N ASN A 324 3.78 -0.12 20.65
CA ASN A 324 3.33 0.97 19.79
C ASN A 324 1.80 1.20 19.74
N GLY A 325 1.03 0.33 20.35
CA GLY A 325 -0.39 0.56 20.63
C GLY A 325 -1.33 0.53 19.44
N THR A 326 -1.72 1.65 18.87
CA THR A 326 -2.98 1.82 18.14
C THR A 326 -2.85 2.58 16.83
N ASP A 327 -1.78 2.33 16.04
CA ASP A 327 -1.71 2.89 14.70
C ASP A 327 -2.72 2.23 13.73
N LYS A 328 -2.93 2.87 12.59
CA LYS A 328 -3.89 2.44 11.58
C LYS A 328 -3.66 1.00 11.13
N ASP A 329 -2.43 0.68 10.75
CA ASP A 329 -2.09 -0.61 10.15
C ASP A 329 -2.29 -1.77 11.12
N TYR A 330 -1.92 -1.56 12.39
CA TYR A 330 -2.19 -2.53 13.46
C TYR A 330 -3.69 -2.75 13.66
N LEU A 331 -4.49 -1.67 13.75
CA LEU A 331 -5.93 -1.77 13.98
C LEU A 331 -6.63 -2.49 12.81
N LEU A 332 -6.25 -2.19 11.57
CA LEU A 332 -6.79 -2.87 10.39
C LEU A 332 -6.47 -4.37 10.42
N LEU A 333 -5.21 -4.72 10.65
CA LEU A 333 -4.78 -6.12 10.66
C LEU A 333 -5.40 -6.90 11.83
N ARG A 334 -5.53 -6.26 13.00
CA ARG A 334 -6.21 -6.85 14.16
C ARG A 334 -7.70 -7.10 13.89
N ALA A 335 -8.39 -6.13 13.30
CA ALA A 335 -9.80 -6.29 12.93
C ALA A 335 -10.00 -7.40 11.89
N GLU A 336 -9.11 -7.49 10.89
CA GLU A 336 -9.12 -8.55 9.88
C GLU A 336 -8.91 -9.93 10.52
N LEU A 337 -7.95 -10.09 11.42
CA LEU A 337 -7.70 -11.33 12.15
C LEU A 337 -8.93 -11.74 13.00
N GLN A 338 -9.54 -10.78 13.70
CA GLN A 338 -10.73 -11.02 14.51
C GLN A 338 -11.93 -11.45 13.67
N ARG A 339 -12.13 -10.82 12.51
CA ARG A 339 -13.22 -11.16 11.58
C ARG A 339 -12.99 -12.54 10.93
N ASP A 340 -11.81 -12.76 10.36
CA ASP A 340 -11.57 -13.88 9.44
C ASP A 340 -11.12 -15.15 10.13
N TRP A 341 -10.30 -15.05 11.17
CA TRP A 341 -9.81 -16.20 11.91
C TRP A 341 -10.60 -16.47 13.19
N ASN A 342 -10.69 -15.51 14.08
CA ASN A 342 -11.36 -15.68 15.37
C ASN A 342 -12.89 -15.80 15.22
N LYS A 343 -13.44 -15.39 14.07
CA LYS A 343 -14.89 -15.30 13.81
C LYS A 343 -15.62 -14.45 14.85
N ASN A 344 -14.92 -13.53 15.46
CA ASN A 344 -15.45 -12.62 16.47
C ASN A 344 -15.77 -11.26 15.86
N ILE A 345 -16.94 -11.16 15.24
CA ILE A 345 -17.40 -9.93 14.58
C ILE A 345 -17.55 -8.78 15.57
N SER A 346 -17.99 -9.05 16.80
CA SER A 346 -18.11 -8.01 17.83
C SER A 346 -16.75 -7.39 18.19
N ALA A 347 -15.71 -8.21 18.37
CA ALA A 347 -14.36 -7.71 18.62
C ALA A 347 -13.82 -6.93 17.39
N ALA A 348 -14.04 -7.43 16.17
CA ALA A 348 -13.65 -6.74 14.94
C ALA A 348 -14.35 -5.37 14.81
N SER A 349 -15.65 -5.31 15.14
CA SER A 349 -16.44 -4.06 15.15
C SER A 349 -15.90 -3.05 16.17
N SER A 350 -15.55 -3.51 17.38
CA SER A 350 -14.95 -2.66 18.42
C SER A 350 -13.58 -2.11 17.99
N THR A 351 -12.74 -2.97 17.41
CA THR A 351 -11.40 -2.56 16.92
C THR A 351 -11.51 -1.55 15.80
N ILE A 352 -12.40 -1.77 14.83
CA ILE A 352 -12.56 -0.84 13.71
C ILE A 352 -13.29 0.45 14.14
N GLN A 353 -14.15 0.41 15.17
CA GLN A 353 -14.70 1.64 15.76
C GLN A 353 -13.59 2.52 16.34
N THR A 354 -12.60 1.93 17.00
CA THR A 354 -11.40 2.66 17.47
C THR A 354 -10.65 3.28 16.29
N ALA A 355 -10.45 2.52 15.21
CA ALA A 355 -9.80 3.04 14.01
C ALA A 355 -10.61 4.19 13.36
N LEU A 356 -11.94 4.09 13.29
CA LEU A 356 -12.82 5.15 12.77
C LEU A 356 -12.77 6.42 13.62
N ASN A 357 -12.57 6.31 14.93
CA ASN A 357 -12.45 7.46 15.81
C ASN A 357 -11.11 8.19 15.61
N LEU A 358 -10.03 7.45 15.36
CA LEU A 358 -8.69 8.00 15.15
C LEU A 358 -8.46 8.47 13.70
N TYR A 359 -9.06 7.76 12.74
CA TYR A 359 -8.87 7.97 11.30
C TYR A 359 -10.23 8.02 10.57
N PRO A 360 -11.11 8.98 10.89
CA PRO A 360 -12.52 8.97 10.45
C PRO A 360 -12.70 9.08 8.93
N ASP A 361 -11.69 9.56 8.25
CA ASP A 361 -11.70 9.86 6.83
C ASP A 361 -10.73 9.00 6.01
N ASP A 362 -10.05 8.06 6.63
CA ASP A 362 -9.13 7.15 5.95
C ASP A 362 -9.91 6.10 5.15
N ILE A 363 -9.58 5.97 3.87
CA ILE A 363 -10.31 5.08 2.94
C ILE A 363 -10.17 3.62 3.36
N ASP A 364 -9.00 3.17 3.81
CA ASP A 364 -8.76 1.77 4.20
C ASP A 364 -9.57 1.42 5.45
N VAL A 365 -9.64 2.35 6.41
CA VAL A 365 -10.44 2.20 7.62
C VAL A 365 -11.93 2.14 7.28
N LEU A 366 -12.40 3.02 6.41
CA LEU A 366 -13.78 3.03 5.95
C LEU A 366 -14.14 1.74 5.19
N LEU A 367 -13.26 1.24 4.31
CA LEU A 367 -13.49 0.00 3.57
C LEU A 367 -13.50 -1.23 4.50
N MET A 368 -12.63 -1.28 5.49
CA MET A 368 -12.65 -2.36 6.50
C MET A 368 -13.94 -2.30 7.32
N ALA A 369 -14.37 -1.12 7.74
CA ALA A 369 -15.63 -0.93 8.44
C ALA A 369 -16.82 -1.39 7.57
N ALA A 370 -16.86 -0.97 6.30
CA ALA A 370 -17.90 -1.41 5.36
C ALA A 370 -17.92 -2.94 5.18
N SER A 371 -16.75 -3.56 5.09
CA SER A 371 -16.64 -5.02 4.98
C SER A 371 -17.17 -5.75 6.22
N ILE A 372 -16.89 -5.25 7.43
CA ILE A 372 -17.41 -5.81 8.68
C ILE A 372 -18.93 -5.59 8.78
N MET A 373 -19.42 -4.39 8.44
CA MET A 373 -20.85 -4.09 8.41
C MET A 373 -21.61 -4.97 7.41
N ALA A 374 -21.07 -5.14 6.19
CA ALA A 374 -21.67 -5.99 5.16
C ALA A 374 -21.76 -7.45 5.59
N SER A 375 -20.79 -7.96 6.37
CA SER A 375 -20.79 -9.34 6.86
C SER A 375 -21.64 -9.56 8.10
N SER A 376 -21.85 -8.53 8.92
CA SER A 376 -22.62 -8.60 10.17
C SER A 376 -24.07 -8.14 10.04
N GLY A 377 -24.36 -7.29 9.06
CA GLY A 377 -25.62 -6.54 8.97
C GLY A 377 -25.76 -5.42 10.01
N GLN A 378 -24.75 -5.20 10.85
CA GLN A 378 -24.81 -4.26 11.98
C GLN A 378 -24.16 -2.91 11.63
N LYS A 379 -24.64 -1.85 12.27
CA LYS A 379 -23.99 -0.54 12.25
C LYS A 379 -22.73 -0.56 13.12
N ILE A 380 -21.74 0.24 12.77
CA ILE A 380 -20.59 0.50 13.64
C ILE A 380 -20.69 1.95 14.13
N GLY A 381 -20.84 2.11 15.43
CA GLY A 381 -21.20 3.40 16.03
C GLY A 381 -22.56 3.88 15.50
N GLN A 382 -22.60 5.12 15.03
CA GLN A 382 -23.83 5.69 14.45
C GLN A 382 -23.90 5.57 12.93
N LYS A 383 -22.84 5.12 12.26
CA LYS A 383 -22.76 5.04 10.79
C LYS A 383 -23.39 3.74 10.29
N SER A 384 -24.20 3.83 9.26
CA SER A 384 -24.69 2.69 8.50
C SER A 384 -23.67 2.31 7.41
N LEU A 385 -23.81 1.08 6.85
CA LEU A 385 -23.01 0.66 5.70
C LEU A 385 -23.11 1.68 4.56
N ARG A 386 -24.30 2.19 4.28
CA ARG A 386 -24.54 3.19 3.24
C ARG A 386 -23.78 4.48 3.48
N ASP A 387 -23.80 5.03 4.70
CA ASP A 387 -23.10 6.26 5.03
C ASP A 387 -21.58 6.13 4.82
N VAL A 388 -21.04 4.96 5.17
CA VAL A 388 -19.61 4.66 4.99
C VAL A 388 -19.25 4.54 3.50
N LEU A 389 -20.05 3.80 2.72
CA LEU A 389 -19.82 3.62 1.28
C LEU A 389 -19.97 4.94 0.51
N ASP A 390 -20.96 5.76 0.84
CA ASP A 390 -21.14 7.08 0.24
C ASP A 390 -19.93 8.00 0.55
N THR A 391 -19.36 7.90 1.75
CA THR A 391 -18.14 8.65 2.11
C THR A 391 -16.93 8.19 1.29
N VAL A 392 -16.74 6.88 1.12
CA VAL A 392 -15.65 6.33 0.29
C VAL A 392 -15.81 6.76 -1.15
N LEU A 393 -17.00 6.60 -1.74
CA LEU A 393 -17.26 6.89 -3.14
C LEU A 393 -17.25 8.39 -3.46
N LYS A 394 -17.48 9.24 -2.46
CA LYS A 394 -17.27 10.69 -2.61
C LYS A 394 -15.79 11.06 -2.76
N LYS A 395 -14.89 10.34 -2.07
CA LYS A 395 -13.44 10.54 -2.13
C LYS A 395 -12.79 9.82 -3.30
N ASP A 396 -13.23 8.59 -3.57
CA ASP A 396 -12.78 7.75 -4.66
C ASP A 396 -13.99 7.15 -5.40
N PRO A 397 -14.55 7.88 -6.38
CA PRO A 397 -15.72 7.43 -7.13
C PRO A 397 -15.53 6.12 -7.90
N ASN A 398 -14.28 5.75 -8.18
CA ASN A 398 -13.93 4.54 -8.93
C ASN A 398 -13.50 3.38 -8.03
N ASN A 399 -13.68 3.47 -6.72
CA ASN A 399 -13.34 2.41 -5.79
C ASN A 399 -14.16 1.15 -6.06
N ALA A 400 -13.53 0.16 -6.71
CA ALA A 400 -14.20 -1.06 -7.16
C ALA A 400 -14.82 -1.85 -5.99
N PHE A 401 -14.13 -1.92 -4.84
CA PHE A 401 -14.60 -2.67 -3.69
C PHE A 401 -15.82 -2.00 -3.03
N ALA A 402 -15.79 -0.66 -2.90
CA ALA A 402 -16.95 0.08 -2.38
C ALA A 402 -18.16 -0.03 -3.30
N GLN A 403 -17.95 0.03 -4.63
CA GLN A 403 -19.02 -0.15 -5.61
C GLN A 403 -19.62 -1.57 -5.55
N GLU A 404 -18.78 -2.61 -5.39
CA GLU A 404 -19.22 -3.99 -5.23
C GLU A 404 -20.05 -4.19 -3.96
N LEU A 405 -19.63 -3.62 -2.83
CA LEU A 405 -20.39 -3.64 -1.59
C LEU A 405 -21.71 -2.88 -1.71
N LEU A 406 -21.73 -1.77 -2.43
CA LEU A 406 -22.94 -0.98 -2.66
C LEU A 406 -23.97 -1.74 -3.50
N ILE A 407 -23.53 -2.46 -4.53
CA ILE A 407 -24.42 -3.35 -5.30
C ILE A 407 -24.96 -4.46 -4.39
N SER A 408 -24.11 -5.06 -3.55
CA SER A 408 -24.55 -6.07 -2.56
C SER A 408 -25.62 -5.52 -1.62
N GLU A 409 -25.46 -4.29 -1.16
CA GLU A 409 -26.44 -3.62 -0.29
C GLU A 409 -27.77 -3.41 -1.00
N TYR A 410 -27.76 -2.92 -2.25
CA TYR A 410 -28.98 -2.81 -3.06
C TYR A 410 -29.68 -4.17 -3.25
N LEU A 411 -28.90 -5.23 -3.53
CA LEU A 411 -29.47 -6.60 -3.66
C LEU A 411 -30.08 -7.10 -2.36
N ASN A 412 -29.48 -6.80 -1.20
CA ASN A 412 -30.01 -7.17 0.11
C ASN A 412 -31.28 -6.40 0.48
N LEU A 413 -31.39 -5.16 -0.01
CA LEU A 413 -32.59 -4.33 0.15
C LEU A 413 -33.66 -4.61 -0.92
N GLU A 414 -33.42 -5.58 -1.81
CA GLU A 414 -34.27 -5.89 -2.98
C GLU A 414 -34.50 -4.69 -3.92
N ASP A 415 -33.58 -3.70 -3.89
CA ASP A 415 -33.55 -2.60 -4.85
C ASP A 415 -32.84 -3.05 -6.14
N TRP A 416 -33.55 -3.90 -6.88
CA TRP A 416 -33.05 -4.52 -8.11
C TRP A 416 -32.67 -3.51 -9.18
N ASN A 417 -33.41 -2.38 -9.26
CA ASN A 417 -33.15 -1.34 -10.25
C ASN A 417 -31.82 -0.61 -9.98
N SER A 418 -31.58 -0.22 -8.73
CA SER A 418 -30.33 0.44 -8.37
C SER A 418 -29.12 -0.50 -8.51
N ALA A 419 -29.26 -1.78 -8.10
CA ALA A 419 -28.25 -2.80 -8.30
C ALA A 419 -27.92 -3.01 -9.79
N TYR A 420 -28.94 -3.10 -10.63
CA TYR A 420 -28.81 -3.22 -12.08
C TYR A 420 -28.11 -2.00 -12.67
N ASN A 421 -28.60 -0.78 -12.42
CA ASN A 421 -28.07 0.43 -13.02
C ASN A 421 -26.59 0.63 -12.68
N LEU A 422 -26.21 0.42 -11.42
CA LEU A 422 -24.81 0.57 -10.99
C LEU A 422 -23.93 -0.51 -11.64
N SER A 423 -24.30 -1.78 -11.56
CA SER A 423 -23.52 -2.87 -12.14
C SER A 423 -23.41 -2.77 -13.66
N PHE A 424 -24.50 -2.39 -14.36
CA PHE A 424 -24.52 -2.16 -15.80
C PHE A 424 -23.55 -1.02 -16.21
N SER A 425 -23.56 0.10 -15.45
CA SER A 425 -22.62 1.21 -15.68
C SER A 425 -21.17 0.77 -15.56
N LEU A 426 -20.86 -0.08 -14.55
CA LEU A 426 -19.51 -0.59 -14.34
C LEU A 426 -19.06 -1.55 -15.44
N ILE A 427 -19.95 -2.41 -15.91
CA ILE A 427 -19.69 -3.33 -17.02
C ILE A 427 -19.38 -2.55 -18.29
N ASN A 428 -20.17 -1.52 -18.61
CA ASN A 428 -19.97 -0.68 -19.79
C ASN A 428 -18.65 0.09 -19.75
N LYS A 429 -18.22 0.53 -18.55
CA LYS A 429 -16.92 1.19 -18.33
C LYS A 429 -15.75 0.22 -18.29
N LYS A 430 -15.97 -1.09 -18.41
CA LYS A 430 -14.97 -2.16 -18.23
C LYS A 430 -14.28 -2.13 -16.85
N ASN A 431 -14.97 -1.64 -15.84
CA ASN A 431 -14.54 -1.57 -14.45
C ASN A 431 -15.37 -2.53 -13.59
N TYR A 432 -15.13 -3.82 -13.71
CA TYR A 432 -15.91 -4.85 -13.02
C TYR A 432 -15.06 -6.05 -12.61
N SER A 433 -15.45 -6.66 -11.49
CA SER A 433 -14.98 -7.95 -11.02
C SER A 433 -15.93 -9.07 -11.45
N THR A 434 -15.51 -10.33 -11.29
CA THR A 434 -16.41 -11.49 -11.45
C THR A 434 -17.60 -11.41 -10.50
N GLN A 435 -17.44 -10.84 -9.33
CA GLN A 435 -18.51 -10.63 -8.36
C GLN A 435 -19.56 -9.63 -8.87
N ILE A 436 -19.13 -8.53 -9.47
CA ILE A 436 -20.06 -7.55 -10.09
C ILE A 436 -20.84 -8.20 -11.23
N LEU A 437 -20.22 -9.08 -12.03
CA LEU A 437 -20.95 -9.83 -13.08
C LEU A 437 -22.02 -10.75 -12.48
N LEU A 438 -21.71 -11.47 -11.40
CA LEU A 438 -22.66 -12.31 -10.68
C LEU A 438 -23.81 -11.49 -10.08
N GLN A 439 -23.52 -10.35 -9.48
CA GLN A 439 -24.52 -9.44 -8.93
C GLN A 439 -25.42 -8.85 -10.02
N HIS A 440 -24.84 -8.50 -11.16
CA HIS A 440 -25.58 -8.02 -12.33
C HIS A 440 -26.53 -9.09 -12.87
N ILE A 441 -26.06 -10.33 -13.04
CA ILE A 441 -26.92 -11.45 -13.44
C ILE A 441 -28.08 -11.63 -12.47
N LYS A 442 -27.83 -11.55 -11.15
CA LYS A 442 -28.87 -11.67 -10.14
C LYS A 442 -29.94 -10.56 -10.25
N SER A 443 -29.51 -9.31 -10.47
CA SER A 443 -30.45 -8.20 -10.68
C SER A 443 -31.23 -8.34 -11.98
N CYS A 444 -30.59 -8.78 -13.09
CA CYS A 444 -31.26 -9.04 -14.36
C CYS A 444 -32.34 -10.13 -14.22
N ILE A 445 -32.03 -11.23 -13.52
CA ILE A 445 -33.01 -12.31 -13.28
C ILE A 445 -34.22 -11.78 -12.49
N ALA A 446 -33.99 -10.98 -11.44
CA ALA A 446 -35.04 -10.39 -10.62
C ALA A 446 -35.92 -9.42 -11.45
N LEU A 447 -35.33 -8.66 -12.35
CA LEU A 447 -36.01 -7.72 -13.26
C LEU A 447 -36.59 -8.40 -14.51
N LYS A 448 -36.47 -9.73 -14.65
CA LYS A 448 -36.91 -10.53 -15.81
C LYS A 448 -36.20 -10.17 -17.13
N LEU A 449 -34.98 -9.66 -17.04
CA LEU A 449 -34.11 -9.34 -18.17
C LEU A 449 -33.23 -10.55 -18.54
N SER A 450 -33.86 -11.67 -18.89
CA SER A 450 -33.19 -12.97 -19.07
C SER A 450 -32.14 -12.96 -20.21
N SER A 451 -32.39 -12.24 -21.30
CA SER A 451 -31.42 -12.10 -22.41
C SER A 451 -30.14 -11.41 -21.95
N GLU A 452 -30.25 -10.37 -21.13
CA GLU A 452 -29.12 -9.64 -20.60
C GLU A 452 -28.33 -10.45 -19.56
N ALA A 453 -29.05 -11.17 -18.68
CA ALA A 453 -28.45 -12.16 -17.78
C ALA A 453 -27.61 -13.19 -18.58
N ARG A 454 -28.14 -13.70 -19.70
CA ARG A 454 -27.42 -14.63 -20.60
C ARG A 454 -26.16 -14.01 -21.20
N ASN A 455 -26.24 -12.80 -21.70
CA ASN A 455 -25.09 -12.09 -22.27
C ASN A 455 -23.99 -11.89 -21.22
N THR A 456 -24.37 -11.46 -20.02
CA THR A 456 -23.42 -11.27 -18.91
C THR A 456 -22.81 -12.61 -18.46
N PHE A 457 -23.58 -13.69 -18.47
CA PHE A 457 -23.08 -15.03 -18.17
C PHE A 457 -22.04 -15.53 -19.20
N ILE A 458 -22.24 -15.24 -20.49
CA ILE A 458 -21.25 -15.52 -21.52
C ILE A 458 -19.95 -14.78 -21.21
N LEU A 459 -20.05 -13.51 -20.80
CA LEU A 459 -18.88 -12.73 -20.38
C LEU A 459 -18.21 -13.35 -19.14
N LEU A 460 -18.99 -13.78 -18.15
CA LEU A 460 -18.48 -14.41 -16.92
C LEU A 460 -17.68 -15.69 -17.20
N LYS A 461 -18.07 -16.48 -18.21
CA LYS A 461 -17.34 -17.70 -18.61
C LYS A 461 -15.92 -17.47 -19.10
N ASN A 462 -15.56 -16.23 -19.47
CA ASN A 462 -14.19 -15.90 -19.87
C ASN A 462 -13.24 -15.72 -18.68
N TYR A 463 -13.75 -15.82 -17.47
CA TYR A 463 -12.98 -15.68 -16.22
C TYR A 463 -12.85 -17.01 -15.51
N SER A 464 -11.83 -17.15 -14.66
CA SER A 464 -11.63 -18.34 -13.82
C SER A 464 -12.62 -18.33 -12.65
N VAL A 465 -13.83 -18.88 -12.91
CA VAL A 465 -14.89 -19.05 -11.92
C VAL A 465 -15.09 -20.55 -11.67
N GLU A 466 -15.39 -20.92 -10.41
CA GLU A 466 -15.65 -22.32 -10.05
C GLU A 466 -16.85 -22.89 -10.84
N LYS A 467 -16.70 -24.14 -11.33
CA LYS A 467 -17.71 -24.81 -12.13
C LYS A 467 -19.08 -24.86 -11.44
N ASN A 468 -19.13 -25.13 -10.15
CA ASN A 468 -20.36 -25.19 -9.37
C ASN A 468 -21.15 -23.88 -9.35
N ILE A 469 -20.44 -22.73 -9.37
CA ILE A 469 -21.04 -21.38 -9.44
C ILE A 469 -21.60 -21.17 -10.85
N LEU A 470 -20.83 -21.51 -11.89
CA LEU A 470 -21.30 -21.39 -13.28
C LEU A 470 -22.54 -22.27 -13.52
N ASP A 471 -22.52 -23.53 -13.07
CA ASP A 471 -23.64 -24.45 -13.22
C ASP A 471 -24.89 -23.93 -12.52
N LEU A 472 -24.77 -23.37 -11.30
CA LEU A 472 -25.89 -22.79 -10.55
C LEU A 472 -26.47 -21.56 -11.25
N VAL A 473 -25.61 -20.64 -11.70
CA VAL A 473 -26.03 -19.43 -12.42
C VAL A 473 -26.72 -19.81 -13.75
N GLU A 474 -26.20 -20.83 -14.46
CA GLU A 474 -26.82 -21.28 -15.70
C GLU A 474 -28.21 -21.86 -15.47
N VAL A 475 -28.40 -22.65 -14.39
CA VAL A 475 -29.73 -23.14 -13.97
C VAL A 475 -30.66 -21.96 -13.71
N GLN A 476 -30.24 -20.96 -12.96
CA GLN A 476 -31.06 -19.79 -12.65
C GLN A 476 -31.48 -19.01 -13.90
N ILE A 477 -30.57 -18.85 -14.86
CA ILE A 477 -30.88 -18.21 -16.14
C ILE A 477 -31.84 -19.04 -16.97
N LEU A 478 -31.63 -20.36 -17.07
CA LEU A 478 -32.55 -21.28 -17.79
C LEU A 478 -33.98 -21.23 -17.19
N ILE A 479 -34.08 -21.14 -15.87
CA ILE A 479 -35.38 -20.97 -15.18
C ILE A 479 -36.02 -19.64 -15.56
N ALA A 480 -35.24 -18.55 -15.58
CA ALA A 480 -35.72 -17.22 -15.95
C ALA A 480 -36.12 -17.11 -17.44
N GLU A 481 -35.48 -17.90 -18.31
CA GLU A 481 -35.82 -18.03 -19.73
C GLU A 481 -37.05 -18.95 -19.96
N GLY A 482 -37.55 -19.63 -18.92
CA GLY A 482 -38.64 -20.60 -19.06
C GLY A 482 -38.22 -21.98 -19.61
N ARG A 483 -36.93 -22.23 -19.79
CA ARG A 483 -36.36 -23.49 -20.35
C ARG A 483 -36.25 -24.57 -19.27
N LYS A 484 -37.38 -24.93 -18.68
CA LYS A 484 -37.46 -25.82 -17.50
C LYS A 484 -36.86 -27.21 -17.73
N ALA A 485 -37.04 -27.80 -18.92
CA ALA A 485 -36.48 -29.12 -19.23
C ALA A 485 -34.95 -29.13 -19.20
N GLU A 486 -34.33 -28.12 -19.76
CA GLU A 486 -32.86 -27.98 -19.77
C GLU A 486 -32.33 -27.68 -18.35
N ALA A 487 -33.04 -26.83 -17.60
CA ALA A 487 -32.71 -26.58 -16.20
C ALA A 487 -32.75 -27.89 -15.37
N LEU A 488 -33.78 -28.72 -15.54
CA LEU A 488 -33.88 -30.01 -14.85
C LEU A 488 -32.76 -30.98 -15.20
N ASN A 489 -32.37 -31.06 -16.46
CA ASN A 489 -31.23 -31.89 -16.90
C ASN A 489 -29.93 -31.46 -16.23
N LEU A 490 -29.65 -30.15 -16.21
CA LEU A 490 -28.45 -29.62 -15.57
C LEU A 490 -28.48 -29.80 -14.05
N ILE A 491 -29.65 -29.59 -13.41
CA ILE A 491 -29.85 -29.87 -11.98
C ILE A 491 -29.58 -31.34 -11.65
N GLN A 492 -30.14 -32.31 -12.42
CA GLN A 492 -29.92 -33.74 -12.19
C GLN A 492 -28.45 -34.11 -12.25
N LYS A 493 -27.70 -33.56 -13.22
CA LYS A 493 -26.26 -33.72 -13.33
C LYS A 493 -25.55 -33.16 -12.10
N ALA A 494 -25.88 -31.93 -11.70
CA ALA A 494 -25.27 -31.26 -10.55
C ALA A 494 -25.57 -32.03 -9.23
N LEU A 495 -26.77 -32.58 -9.05
CA LEU A 495 -27.15 -33.38 -7.88
C LEU A 495 -26.33 -34.69 -7.77
N SER A 496 -25.79 -35.23 -8.88
CA SER A 496 -24.91 -36.39 -8.86
C SER A 496 -23.44 -36.02 -8.60
N GLU A 497 -23.02 -34.80 -9.01
CA GLU A 497 -21.64 -34.37 -8.89
C GLU A 497 -21.31 -33.66 -7.56
N TYR A 498 -22.27 -32.92 -6.98
CA TYR A 498 -22.03 -32.06 -5.81
C TYR A 498 -22.64 -32.65 -4.51
N SER A 499 -22.13 -32.12 -3.37
CA SER A 499 -22.59 -32.49 -2.03
C SER A 499 -22.77 -31.27 -1.11
N GLY A 500 -23.36 -31.46 0.07
CA GLY A 500 -23.50 -30.43 1.10
C GLY A 500 -24.20 -29.17 0.63
N LYS A 501 -23.64 -28.00 0.93
CA LYS A 501 -24.25 -26.70 0.60
C LYS A 501 -24.51 -26.51 -0.89
N ILE A 502 -23.58 -26.97 -1.73
CA ILE A 502 -23.72 -26.83 -3.19
C ILE A 502 -24.93 -27.63 -3.66
N LYS A 503 -25.05 -28.90 -3.27
CA LYS A 503 -26.19 -29.76 -3.59
C LYS A 503 -27.52 -29.18 -3.09
N SER A 504 -27.51 -28.57 -1.92
CA SER A 504 -28.69 -27.91 -1.33
C SER A 504 -29.22 -26.79 -2.24
N ASN A 505 -28.37 -25.99 -2.83
CA ASN A 505 -28.78 -24.90 -3.74
C ASN A 505 -29.49 -25.46 -4.98
N PHE A 506 -29.01 -26.57 -5.55
CA PHE A 506 -29.64 -27.20 -6.71
C PHE A 506 -31.01 -27.83 -6.36
N TYR A 507 -31.17 -28.39 -5.15
CA TYR A 507 -32.48 -28.82 -4.70
C TYR A 507 -33.44 -27.64 -4.51
N TYR A 508 -32.96 -26.51 -4.02
CA TYR A 508 -33.77 -25.29 -3.92
C TYR A 508 -34.20 -24.82 -5.33
N GLU A 509 -33.31 -24.72 -6.29
CA GLU A 509 -33.67 -24.32 -7.66
C GLU A 509 -34.65 -25.33 -8.31
N LYS A 510 -34.50 -26.63 -8.00
CA LYS A 510 -35.41 -27.66 -8.45
C LYS A 510 -36.85 -27.45 -7.89
N SER A 511 -36.96 -27.06 -6.64
CA SER A 511 -38.24 -26.76 -6.01
C SER A 511 -39.00 -25.60 -6.66
N ARG A 512 -38.29 -24.64 -7.25
CA ARG A 512 -38.87 -23.48 -7.94
C ARG A 512 -39.56 -23.81 -9.26
N ILE A 513 -39.20 -24.92 -9.85
CA ILE A 513 -39.76 -25.38 -11.15
C ILE A 513 -40.58 -26.65 -11.03
N ALA A 514 -40.84 -27.10 -9.78
CA ALA A 514 -41.67 -28.25 -9.49
C ALA A 514 -43.10 -28.08 -10.04
N SER A 515 -43.72 -29.20 -10.45
CA SER A 515 -45.03 -29.19 -11.11
C SER A 515 -46.20 -29.15 -10.12
N ASN A 516 -45.95 -29.48 -8.85
CA ASN A 516 -46.96 -29.51 -7.78
C ASN A 516 -46.36 -29.26 -6.39
N ASP A 517 -47.22 -29.03 -5.40
CA ASP A 517 -46.86 -28.72 -4.03
C ASP A 517 -46.07 -29.84 -3.33
N ASP A 518 -46.40 -31.11 -3.60
CA ASP A 518 -45.71 -32.25 -2.99
C ASP A 518 -44.26 -32.34 -3.46
N GLN A 519 -44.02 -32.13 -4.73
CA GLN A 519 -42.68 -32.09 -5.30
C GLN A 519 -41.91 -30.91 -4.75
N THR A 520 -42.53 -29.72 -4.66
CA THR A 520 -41.91 -28.51 -4.06
C THR A 520 -41.46 -28.79 -2.63
N LEU A 521 -42.32 -29.35 -1.79
CA LEU A 521 -41.99 -29.70 -0.40
C LEU A 521 -40.87 -30.75 -0.32
N SER A 522 -40.94 -31.80 -1.17
CA SER A 522 -39.92 -32.84 -1.22
C SER A 522 -38.55 -32.28 -1.56
N ASP A 523 -38.46 -31.40 -2.57
CA ASP A 523 -37.22 -30.79 -3.00
C ASP A 523 -36.68 -29.81 -1.95
N LEU A 524 -37.53 -28.99 -1.31
CA LEU A 524 -37.14 -28.10 -0.21
C LEU A 524 -36.62 -28.88 1.02
N ARG A 525 -37.25 -29.99 1.37
CA ARG A 525 -36.76 -30.87 2.44
C ARG A 525 -35.42 -31.50 2.09
N SER A 526 -35.23 -31.92 0.83
CA SER A 526 -33.97 -32.45 0.33
C SER A 526 -32.88 -31.40 0.37
N SER A 527 -33.23 -30.14 0.07
CA SER A 527 -32.31 -29.00 0.23
C SER A 527 -31.86 -28.86 1.68
N LEU A 528 -32.76 -28.86 2.65
CA LEU A 528 -32.43 -28.76 4.08
C LEU A 528 -31.73 -30.01 4.63
N THR A 529 -31.97 -31.19 4.06
CA THR A 529 -31.19 -32.40 4.40
C THR A 529 -29.73 -32.25 3.97
N ALA A 530 -29.48 -31.65 2.81
CA ALA A 530 -28.13 -31.40 2.32
C ALA A 530 -27.44 -30.21 3.05
N ASN A 531 -28.23 -29.17 3.41
CA ASN A 531 -27.75 -28.03 4.22
C ASN A 531 -28.90 -27.50 5.10
N PRO A 532 -28.95 -27.88 6.39
CA PRO A 532 -30.04 -27.46 7.31
C PRO A 532 -30.12 -25.92 7.50
N ARG A 533 -29.11 -25.18 7.09
CA ARG A 533 -29.02 -23.71 7.22
C ARG A 533 -29.07 -23.02 5.85
N ASN A 534 -29.77 -23.61 4.87
CA ASN A 534 -30.01 -22.93 3.58
C ASN A 534 -31.09 -21.86 3.76
N PRO A 535 -30.73 -20.55 3.67
CA PRO A 535 -31.70 -19.49 3.98
C PRO A 535 -32.80 -19.40 2.94
N GLU A 536 -32.52 -19.67 1.68
CA GLU A 536 -33.49 -19.62 0.59
C GLU A 536 -34.55 -20.76 0.74
N ALA A 537 -34.08 -21.95 1.07
CA ALA A 537 -34.98 -23.07 1.28
C ALA A 537 -35.84 -22.91 2.56
N LEU A 538 -35.27 -22.38 3.64
CA LEU A 538 -35.99 -22.05 4.87
C LEU A 538 -37.06 -20.99 4.63
N PHE A 539 -36.70 -19.91 3.88
CA PHE A 539 -37.64 -18.85 3.56
C PHE A 539 -38.75 -19.32 2.62
N ALA A 540 -38.41 -20.15 1.62
CA ALA A 540 -39.42 -20.75 0.74
C ALA A 540 -40.42 -21.66 1.50
N LEU A 541 -39.97 -22.40 2.53
CA LEU A 541 -40.85 -23.16 3.39
C LEU A 541 -41.74 -22.27 4.28
N TYR A 542 -41.20 -21.17 4.78
CA TYR A 542 -42.00 -20.15 5.46
C TYR A 542 -43.11 -19.64 4.53
N GLU A 543 -42.78 -19.19 3.30
CA GLU A 543 -43.77 -18.69 2.34
C GLU A 543 -44.83 -19.76 1.98
N TYR A 544 -44.38 -20.99 1.77
CA TYR A 544 -45.26 -22.10 1.46
C TYR A 544 -46.30 -22.32 2.59
N TYR A 545 -45.87 -22.46 3.84
CA TYR A 545 -46.76 -22.68 4.97
C TYR A 545 -47.60 -21.44 5.29
N PHE A 546 -47.07 -20.26 5.13
CA PHE A 546 -47.85 -19.02 5.27
C PHE A 546 -49.02 -18.94 4.27
N LYS A 547 -48.77 -19.28 3.00
CA LYS A 547 -49.80 -19.35 1.95
C LYS A 547 -50.87 -20.41 2.25
N LYS A 548 -50.50 -21.48 2.92
CA LYS A 548 -51.42 -22.53 3.36
C LYS A 548 -52.13 -22.22 4.69
N ALA A 549 -51.94 -21.04 5.25
CA ALA A 549 -52.43 -20.61 6.56
C ALA A 549 -51.96 -21.49 7.73
N ASP A 550 -50.92 -22.31 7.56
CA ASP A 550 -50.26 -23.05 8.65
C ASP A 550 -49.22 -22.15 9.32
N TYR A 551 -49.72 -21.15 10.05
CA TYR A 551 -48.90 -20.09 10.63
C TYR A 551 -47.87 -20.62 11.66
N ARG A 552 -48.16 -21.73 12.35
CA ARG A 552 -47.21 -22.33 13.30
C ARG A 552 -46.01 -22.92 12.61
N LYS A 553 -46.19 -23.64 11.50
CA LYS A 553 -45.04 -24.11 10.70
C LYS A 553 -44.33 -22.97 9.99
N ALA A 554 -45.05 -22.00 9.48
CA ALA A 554 -44.45 -20.79 8.92
C ALA A 554 -43.53 -20.12 9.94
N GLN A 555 -43.97 -19.92 11.17
CA GLN A 555 -43.17 -19.35 12.25
C GLN A 555 -41.91 -20.17 12.57
N TYR A 556 -42.05 -21.51 12.61
CA TYR A 556 -40.90 -22.38 12.84
C TYR A 556 -39.77 -22.14 11.82
N TYR A 557 -40.11 -22.04 10.54
CA TYR A 557 -39.10 -21.79 9.50
C TYR A 557 -38.61 -20.34 9.51
N LEU A 558 -39.49 -19.36 9.69
CA LEU A 558 -39.11 -17.96 9.74
C LEU A 558 -38.12 -17.65 10.87
N ARG A 559 -38.31 -18.22 12.07
CA ARG A 559 -37.40 -18.09 13.20
C ARG A 559 -35.99 -18.59 12.88
N GLN A 560 -35.88 -19.66 12.08
CA GLN A 560 -34.58 -20.15 11.63
C GLN A 560 -33.92 -19.17 10.66
N VAL A 561 -34.68 -18.54 9.75
CA VAL A 561 -34.18 -17.50 8.86
C VAL A 561 -33.75 -16.28 9.67
N VAL A 562 -34.54 -15.84 10.65
CA VAL A 562 -34.19 -14.75 11.58
C VAL A 562 -32.88 -15.06 12.32
N ALA A 563 -32.69 -16.29 12.79
CA ALA A 563 -31.45 -16.69 13.47
C ALA A 563 -30.23 -16.68 12.55
N LEU A 564 -30.40 -16.75 11.23
CA LEU A 564 -29.31 -16.60 10.25
C LEU A 564 -29.00 -15.14 9.92
N ASN A 565 -29.96 -14.23 10.04
CA ASN A 565 -29.84 -12.80 9.82
C ASN A 565 -30.67 -12.00 10.84
N PRO A 566 -30.23 -11.95 12.12
CA PRO A 566 -31.02 -11.39 13.22
C PRO A 566 -31.25 -9.87 13.10
N GLU A 567 -30.41 -9.16 12.33
CA GLU A 567 -30.48 -7.71 12.16
C GLU A 567 -31.41 -7.27 11.00
N SER A 568 -31.99 -8.20 10.28
CA SER A 568 -32.89 -7.89 9.17
C SER A 568 -34.24 -7.34 9.69
N LYS A 569 -34.47 -6.05 9.49
CA LYS A 569 -35.74 -5.39 9.84
C LYS A 569 -36.91 -6.04 9.15
N LYS A 570 -36.77 -6.40 7.88
CA LYS A 570 -37.82 -7.11 7.11
C LYS A 570 -38.20 -8.43 7.77
N LEU A 571 -37.23 -9.23 8.21
CA LEU A 571 -37.50 -10.50 8.88
C LEU A 571 -38.12 -10.30 10.26
N ALA A 572 -37.70 -9.27 11.00
CA ALA A 572 -38.31 -8.91 12.28
C ALA A 572 -39.77 -8.48 12.12
N GLU A 573 -40.07 -7.65 11.11
CA GLU A 573 -41.45 -7.23 10.78
C GLU A 573 -42.33 -8.41 10.37
N LEU A 574 -41.80 -9.32 9.53
CA LEU A 574 -42.49 -10.54 9.13
C LEU A 574 -42.80 -11.45 10.35
N ASN A 575 -41.83 -11.58 11.26
CA ASN A 575 -42.01 -12.38 12.46
C ASN A 575 -43.07 -11.75 13.40
N ALA A 576 -43.01 -10.44 13.62
CA ALA A 576 -44.01 -9.72 14.41
C ALA A 576 -45.42 -9.84 13.81
N LYS A 577 -45.54 -9.69 12.49
CA LYS A 577 -46.81 -9.89 11.78
C LYS A 577 -47.34 -11.32 11.96
N LEU A 578 -46.46 -12.31 11.90
CA LEU A 578 -46.87 -13.71 12.06
C LEU A 578 -47.30 -14.03 13.49
N ASP A 579 -46.64 -13.43 14.51
CA ASP A 579 -47.02 -13.54 15.91
C ASP A 579 -48.46 -13.02 16.14
N THR A 580 -48.88 -11.96 15.45
CA THR A 580 -50.25 -11.43 15.52
C THR A 580 -51.31 -12.33 14.85
N LEU A 581 -50.90 -13.20 13.91
CA LEU A 581 -51.81 -14.14 13.24
C LEU A 581 -51.95 -15.46 13.98
N ILE A 582 -51.04 -15.78 14.90
CA ILE A 582 -51.04 -17.01 15.69
C ILE A 582 -51.79 -16.82 17.01
N ASN A 583 -51.71 -15.62 17.59
CA ASN A 583 -52.45 -15.23 18.80
C ASN A 583 -53.88 -14.82 18.45
#